data_21b760c9da7891144b6ed4d417a0fbe6
#
_entry.id   21b760c9da7891144b6ed4d417a0fbe6
#
_cell.length_a   1.000
_cell.length_b   1.000
_cell.length_c   1.000
_cell.angle_alpha   90.00
_cell.angle_beta   90.00
_cell.angle_gamma   90.00
#
_symmetry.space_group_name_H-M   'P 1'
#
loop_
_entity.id
_entity.type
_entity.pdbx_description
1 polymer ?
#
loop_
_entity_poly.entity_id
_entity_poly.type
_entity_poly.pdbx_seq_one_letter_code
_entity_poly.pdbx_strand_id
1 'polypeptide(L)'
;DDYEQATLKLLCDEIFTEMNFVGNIVWQRSYAPINLKKTISQNHDFILIYCKQEFATLELNKLPRSEAATSIYKNPDNDPRGVWQSDNFSVGPAVKEKLYEITTPAGRIVTPPNGRCWLLTKDRYEEFIRDNRIWFGKDGKGVPRIKRFLSEVRDGVVAMSLWTYQEVGHTQDAKRELKEVLHENERPFETVKPIKLIDRILKLT
;
A
#
# COMPACT_ATOMS: atom_id res chain seq x y z
N ASP A 1 0.73 -5.10 -22.94
CA ASP A 1 1.81 -6.09 -22.82
C ASP A 1 3.19 -5.44 -22.98
N ASP A 2 4.26 -6.19 -22.84
CA ASP A 2 5.64 -5.68 -22.89
C ASP A 2 6.05 -5.16 -24.27
N TYR A 3 5.40 -5.58 -25.33
CA TYR A 3 5.74 -5.16 -26.69
C TYR A 3 5.25 -3.75 -27.01
N GLU A 4 4.05 -3.40 -26.52
CA GLU A 4 3.37 -2.16 -26.87
C GLU A 4 3.40 -1.10 -25.78
N GLN A 5 3.81 -1.46 -24.56
CA GLN A 5 3.76 -0.54 -23.40
C GLN A 5 4.57 0.74 -23.64
N ALA A 6 5.80 0.60 -24.16
CA ALA A 6 6.68 1.75 -24.40
C ALA A 6 6.13 2.63 -25.53
N THR A 7 5.66 2.05 -26.63
CA THR A 7 5.07 2.77 -27.77
C THR A 7 3.79 3.49 -27.34
N LEU A 8 2.92 2.80 -26.59
CA LEU A 8 1.69 3.38 -26.06
C LEU A 8 2.00 4.55 -25.11
N LYS A 9 3.06 4.42 -24.27
CA LYS A 9 3.49 5.52 -23.37
C LYS A 9 3.88 6.77 -24.17
N LEU A 10 4.70 6.61 -25.22
CA LEU A 10 5.11 7.73 -26.08
C LEU A 10 3.90 8.37 -26.77
N LEU A 11 2.99 7.59 -27.32
CA LEU A 11 1.77 8.11 -27.94
C LEU A 11 0.89 8.88 -26.93
N CYS A 12 0.74 8.33 -25.73
CA CYS A 12 0.00 9.02 -24.66
C CYS A 12 0.70 10.33 -24.22
N ASP A 13 2.02 10.36 -24.21
CA ASP A 13 2.78 11.59 -23.91
C ASP A 13 2.54 12.69 -24.97
N GLU A 14 2.41 12.32 -26.24
CA GLU A 14 2.05 13.26 -27.31
C GLU A 14 0.62 13.79 -27.16
N ILE A 15 -0.33 12.95 -26.76
CA ILE A 15 -1.76 13.30 -26.66
C ILE A 15 -2.07 14.06 -25.35
N PHE A 16 -1.57 13.58 -24.23
CA PHE A 16 -1.91 14.08 -22.88
C PHE A 16 -0.83 14.93 -22.24
N THR A 17 0.32 15.05 -22.86
CA THR A 17 1.60 15.59 -22.37
C THR A 17 2.27 14.69 -21.32
N GLU A 18 3.59 14.62 -21.35
CA GLU A 18 4.39 13.85 -20.38
C GLU A 18 4.15 14.33 -18.93
N MET A 19 3.94 15.62 -18.72
CA MET A 19 3.68 16.21 -17.40
C MET A 19 2.38 15.72 -16.75
N ASN A 20 1.45 15.20 -17.54
CA ASN A 20 0.18 14.67 -17.08
C ASN A 20 0.22 13.15 -16.83
N PHE A 21 1.38 12.54 -16.94
CA PHE A 21 1.57 11.13 -16.60
C PHE A 21 1.49 10.93 -15.08
N VAL A 22 0.51 10.16 -14.62
CA VAL A 22 0.27 9.90 -13.20
C VAL A 22 1.06 8.68 -12.74
N GLY A 23 1.06 7.62 -13.53
CA GLY A 23 1.76 6.40 -13.18
C GLY A 23 1.46 5.22 -14.11
N ASN A 24 2.24 4.17 -13.92
CA ASN A 24 2.07 2.90 -14.57
C ASN A 24 1.74 1.83 -13.53
N ILE A 25 0.60 1.16 -13.70
CA ILE A 25 0.18 0.05 -12.85
C ILE A 25 0.53 -1.26 -13.55
N VAL A 26 1.12 -2.16 -12.81
CA VAL A 26 1.38 -3.54 -13.23
C VAL A 26 0.28 -4.43 -12.68
N TRP A 27 -0.57 -4.95 -13.55
CA TRP A 27 -1.61 -5.89 -13.19
C TRP A 27 -1.18 -7.33 -13.45
N GLN A 28 -1.14 -8.14 -12.40
CA GLN A 28 -0.88 -9.58 -12.50
C GLN A 28 -2.11 -10.30 -13.07
N ARG A 29 -2.09 -10.55 -14.39
CA ARG A 29 -3.22 -11.17 -15.13
C ARG A 29 -3.27 -12.69 -15.06
N SER A 30 -2.18 -13.34 -14.63
CA SER A 30 -2.15 -14.79 -14.42
C SER A 30 -1.19 -15.16 -13.30
N TYR A 31 -1.46 -16.28 -12.61
CA TYR A 31 -0.64 -16.76 -11.51
C TYR A 31 0.33 -17.88 -11.89
N ALA A 32 -0.03 -18.68 -12.91
CA ALA A 32 0.76 -19.84 -13.31
C ALA A 32 1.72 -19.50 -14.46
N PRO A 33 2.97 -19.98 -14.42
CA PRO A 33 3.90 -19.85 -15.52
C PRO A 33 3.48 -20.74 -16.71
N ILE A 34 3.80 -20.28 -17.93
CA ILE A 34 3.63 -21.07 -19.14
C ILE A 34 4.93 -21.88 -19.37
N ASN A 35 4.97 -23.13 -18.90
CA ASN A 35 6.17 -23.98 -18.94
C ASN A 35 6.66 -24.34 -20.36
N LEU A 36 5.82 -24.17 -21.38
CA LEU A 36 6.18 -24.39 -22.78
C LEU A 36 7.05 -23.24 -23.36
N LYS A 37 7.10 -22.09 -22.70
CA LYS A 37 7.98 -20.99 -23.11
C LYS A 37 9.43 -21.31 -22.76
N LYS A 38 10.33 -21.08 -23.73
CA LYS A 38 11.78 -21.22 -23.54
C LYS A 38 12.44 -20.00 -22.88
N THR A 39 11.69 -18.92 -22.70
CA THR A 39 12.16 -17.65 -22.17
C THR A 39 11.33 -17.27 -20.93
N ILE A 40 10.97 -16.02 -20.79
CA ILE A 40 10.18 -15.51 -19.67
C ILE A 40 8.69 -15.74 -19.92
N SER A 41 7.98 -16.27 -18.92
CA SER A 41 6.53 -16.37 -18.93
C SER A 41 5.92 -15.05 -18.41
N GLN A 42 5.46 -14.24 -19.34
CA GLN A 42 4.79 -12.97 -19.01
C GLN A 42 3.44 -13.25 -18.35
N ASN A 43 3.27 -12.70 -17.14
CA ASN A 43 2.08 -12.92 -16.31
C ASN A 43 1.37 -11.62 -15.91
N HIS A 44 1.72 -10.50 -16.55
CA HIS A 44 1.19 -9.19 -16.25
C HIS A 44 0.84 -8.39 -17.51
N ASP A 45 0.01 -7.37 -17.32
CA ASP A 45 -0.24 -6.29 -18.28
C ASP A 45 -0.02 -4.94 -17.57
N PHE A 46 0.11 -3.88 -18.36
CA PHE A 46 0.29 -2.51 -17.88
C PHE A 46 -0.98 -1.69 -18.03
N ILE A 47 -1.22 -0.77 -17.09
CA ILE A 47 -2.28 0.22 -17.15
C ILE A 47 -1.62 1.58 -16.99
N LEU A 48 -1.64 2.39 -18.04
CA LEU A 48 -1.12 3.76 -18.01
C LEU A 48 -2.21 4.69 -17.53
N ILE A 49 -1.86 5.57 -16.58
CA ILE A 49 -2.77 6.57 -16.04
C ILE A 49 -2.25 7.95 -16.39
N TYR A 50 -3.13 8.75 -16.99
CA TYR A 50 -2.90 10.16 -17.31
C TYR A 50 -4.02 11.00 -16.73
N CYS A 51 -3.71 12.20 -16.27
CA CYS A 51 -4.73 13.19 -15.95
C CYS A 51 -5.05 14.05 -17.18
N LYS A 52 -6.31 14.48 -17.28
CA LYS A 52 -6.75 15.39 -18.34
C LYS A 52 -6.50 16.86 -17.98
N GLN A 53 -6.38 17.15 -16.70
CA GLN A 53 -6.08 18.48 -16.13
C GLN A 53 -4.63 18.53 -15.66
N GLU A 54 -4.18 19.71 -15.18
CA GLU A 54 -2.82 19.84 -14.65
C GLU A 54 -2.57 18.85 -13.50
N PHE A 55 -1.49 18.08 -13.62
CA PHE A 55 -1.05 17.09 -12.64
C PHE A 55 -0.93 17.68 -11.22
N ALA A 56 -0.53 18.95 -11.10
CA ALA A 56 -0.35 19.64 -9.82
C ALA A 56 -1.64 19.70 -8.96
N THR A 57 -2.81 19.59 -9.58
CA THR A 57 -4.12 19.63 -8.89
C THR A 57 -4.80 18.25 -8.78
N LEU A 58 -4.16 17.20 -9.30
CA LEU A 58 -4.73 15.86 -9.28
C LEU A 58 -4.67 15.27 -7.87
N GLU A 59 -5.80 14.84 -7.36
CA GLU A 59 -5.90 13.98 -6.18
C GLU A 59 -6.74 12.75 -6.54
N LEU A 60 -6.08 11.59 -6.62
CA LEU A 60 -6.78 10.32 -6.81
C LEU A 60 -7.51 9.91 -5.53
N ASN A 61 -8.68 9.34 -5.69
CA ASN A 61 -9.43 8.78 -4.57
C ASN A 61 -8.62 7.67 -3.88
N LYS A 62 -8.76 7.57 -2.57
CA LYS A 62 -8.17 6.47 -1.79
C LYS A 62 -9.03 5.23 -1.90
N LEU A 63 -8.38 4.09 -2.00
CA LEU A 63 -9.05 2.80 -1.96
C LEU A 63 -9.50 2.46 -0.53
N PRO A 64 -10.62 1.76 -0.35
CA PRO A 64 -11.03 1.26 0.95
C PRO A 64 -9.93 0.38 1.56
N ARG A 65 -9.75 0.42 2.88
CA ARG A 65 -8.84 -0.50 3.58
C ARG A 65 -9.36 -1.93 3.44
N SER A 66 -8.47 -2.87 3.16
CA SER A 66 -8.82 -4.28 3.22
C SER A 66 -9.00 -4.74 4.68
N GLU A 67 -9.78 -5.79 4.90
CA GLU A 67 -9.90 -6.43 6.21
C GLU A 67 -8.54 -6.88 6.75
N ALA A 68 -7.66 -7.38 5.88
CA ALA A 68 -6.29 -7.74 6.23
C ALA A 68 -5.49 -6.54 6.76
N ALA A 69 -5.64 -5.36 6.16
CA ALA A 69 -4.97 -4.13 6.60
C ALA A 69 -5.52 -3.61 7.94
N THR A 70 -6.78 -3.90 8.29
CA THR A 70 -7.36 -3.54 9.59
C THR A 70 -7.09 -4.59 10.67
N SER A 71 -6.95 -5.86 10.32
CA SER A 71 -6.72 -6.97 11.26
C SER A 71 -5.39 -6.90 12.02
N ILE A 72 -4.43 -6.12 11.51
CA ILE A 72 -3.14 -5.87 12.20
C ILE A 72 -3.27 -4.94 13.42
N TYR A 73 -4.38 -4.16 13.49
CA TYR A 73 -4.67 -3.29 14.62
C TYR A 73 -5.27 -4.12 15.77
N LYS A 74 -4.68 -4.02 16.93
CA LYS A 74 -5.10 -4.77 18.15
C LYS A 74 -5.07 -3.82 19.34
N ASN A 75 -5.71 -4.22 20.43
CA ASN A 75 -5.69 -3.44 21.69
C ASN A 75 -5.22 -4.31 22.86
N PRO A 76 -3.90 -4.63 22.92
CA PRO A 76 -3.37 -5.55 23.93
C PRO A 76 -3.30 -4.97 25.34
N ASP A 77 -3.47 -3.67 25.50
CA ASP A 77 -3.40 -2.93 26.77
C ASP A 77 -4.72 -2.24 27.15
N ASN A 78 -5.81 -2.55 26.43
CA ASN A 78 -7.14 -1.98 26.66
C ASN A 78 -7.17 -0.43 26.64
N ASP A 79 -6.40 0.17 25.71
CA ASP A 79 -6.39 1.62 25.53
C ASP A 79 -7.81 2.12 25.15
N PRO A 80 -8.38 3.14 25.82
CA PRO A 80 -9.75 3.61 25.58
C PRO A 80 -9.97 4.17 24.17
N ARG A 81 -8.90 4.55 23.45
CA ARG A 81 -8.96 5.02 22.03
C ARG A 81 -9.23 3.89 21.04
N GLY A 82 -9.18 2.63 21.48
CA GLY A 82 -9.48 1.46 20.67
C GLY A 82 -8.23 0.73 20.15
N VAL A 83 -8.39 0.09 18.99
CA VAL A 83 -7.31 -0.73 18.39
C VAL A 83 -6.21 0.14 17.78
N TRP A 84 -4.96 -0.32 17.89
CA TRP A 84 -3.79 0.37 17.40
C TRP A 84 -2.76 -0.60 16.82
N GLN A 85 -1.89 -0.09 15.96
CA GLN A 85 -0.73 -0.79 15.41
C GLN A 85 0.55 -0.23 16.02
N SER A 86 1.50 -1.11 16.36
CA SER A 86 2.80 -0.69 16.85
C SER A 86 3.71 -0.29 15.67
N ASP A 87 4.27 0.92 15.73
CA ASP A 87 5.16 1.47 14.72
C ASP A 87 6.57 1.71 15.28
N ASN A 88 7.56 1.76 14.40
CA ASN A 88 8.96 1.95 14.80
C ASN A 88 9.18 3.33 15.44
N PHE A 89 9.94 3.34 16.55
CA PHE A 89 10.33 4.57 17.22
C PHE A 89 11.72 5.07 16.81
N SER A 90 12.46 4.32 16.01
CA SER A 90 13.78 4.73 15.50
C SER A 90 13.75 5.00 14.00
N VAL A 91 14.43 6.07 13.58
CA VAL A 91 14.54 6.52 12.18
C VAL A 91 15.99 6.81 11.84
N GLY A 92 16.33 6.85 10.57
CA GLY A 92 17.63 7.27 10.06
C GLY A 92 17.47 8.41 9.05
N PRO A 93 18.51 9.16 8.78
CA PRO A 93 19.83 9.18 9.46
C PRO A 93 19.78 9.76 10.88
N ALA A 94 20.87 9.53 11.67
CA ALA A 94 20.96 10.00 13.05
C ALA A 94 21.02 11.53 13.14
N VAL A 95 20.22 12.10 14.04
CA VAL A 95 20.17 13.55 14.35
C VAL A 95 20.48 13.72 15.85
N LYS A 96 21.41 14.61 16.18
CA LYS A 96 21.98 14.76 17.53
C LYS A 96 20.93 14.99 18.62
N GLU A 97 19.93 15.83 18.35
CA GLU A 97 18.85 16.20 19.29
C GLU A 97 17.91 15.02 19.63
N LYS A 98 17.99 13.95 18.86
CA LYS A 98 17.17 12.74 19.02
C LYS A 98 17.97 11.52 19.49
N LEU A 99 19.23 11.75 19.92
CA LEU A 99 20.08 10.74 20.52
C LEU A 99 20.03 10.89 22.04
N TYR A 100 19.20 10.08 22.70
CA TYR A 100 19.06 10.09 24.17
C TYR A 100 18.73 8.68 24.66
N GLU A 101 19.03 8.43 25.92
CA GLU A 101 18.70 7.19 26.61
C GLU A 101 17.24 7.20 27.07
N ILE A 102 16.60 6.05 26.98
CA ILE A 102 15.26 5.81 27.48
C ILE A 102 15.31 4.67 28.49
N THR A 103 14.81 4.92 29.68
CA THR A 103 14.59 3.86 30.67
C THR A 103 13.20 3.28 30.47
N THR A 104 13.14 1.98 30.17
CA THR A 104 11.87 1.27 29.99
C THR A 104 11.14 1.10 31.32
N PRO A 105 9.82 0.78 31.33
CA PRO A 105 9.08 0.51 32.59
C PRO A 105 9.69 -0.60 33.44
N ALA A 106 10.39 -1.56 32.83
CA ALA A 106 11.10 -2.63 33.54
C ALA A 106 12.52 -2.27 33.98
N GLY A 107 12.93 -0.98 33.89
CA GLY A 107 14.24 -0.48 34.35
C GLY A 107 15.40 -0.70 33.37
N ARG A 108 15.14 -1.22 32.15
CA ARG A 108 16.18 -1.38 31.12
C ARG A 108 16.46 -0.04 30.45
N ILE A 109 17.74 0.30 30.29
CA ILE A 109 18.17 1.45 29.49
C ILE A 109 18.33 1.02 28.04
N VAL A 110 17.75 1.79 27.11
CA VAL A 110 17.83 1.57 25.67
C VAL A 110 18.25 2.85 24.96
N THR A 111 19.05 2.69 23.91
CA THR A 111 19.53 3.75 23.02
C THR A 111 19.12 3.46 21.57
N PRO A 112 19.11 4.46 20.69
CA PRO A 112 18.86 4.20 19.27
C PRO A 112 19.92 3.25 18.69
N PRO A 113 19.57 2.43 17.68
CA PRO A 113 20.56 1.65 16.95
C PRO A 113 21.61 2.54 16.26
N ASN A 114 22.82 2.00 16.02
CA ASN A 114 23.88 2.72 15.34
C ASN A 114 23.41 3.31 13.98
N GLY A 115 23.77 4.56 13.71
CA GLY A 115 23.37 5.29 12.52
C GLY A 115 21.92 5.76 12.51
N ARG A 116 21.16 5.54 13.59
CA ARG A 116 19.76 5.94 13.74
C ARG A 116 19.57 6.83 14.96
N CYS A 117 18.43 7.50 15.03
CA CYS A 117 17.99 8.25 16.21
C CYS A 117 16.54 7.90 16.53
N TRP A 118 16.04 8.38 17.67
CA TRP A 118 14.61 8.28 17.96
C TRP A 118 13.80 9.16 17.00
N LEU A 119 12.56 8.80 16.77
CA LEU A 119 11.65 9.56 15.89
C LEU A 119 11.33 10.94 16.47
N LEU A 120 11.18 11.03 17.79
CA LEU A 120 10.80 12.25 18.52
C LEU A 120 12.01 12.83 19.27
N THR A 121 11.99 14.14 19.53
CA THR A 121 12.84 14.78 20.53
C THR A 121 12.43 14.31 21.93
N LYS A 122 13.29 14.54 22.95
CA LYS A 122 13.04 14.09 24.31
C LYS A 122 11.76 14.68 24.89
N ASP A 123 11.51 15.97 24.68
CA ASP A 123 10.30 16.65 25.19
C ASP A 123 9.02 16.05 24.58
N ARG A 124 9.03 15.81 23.24
CA ARG A 124 7.90 15.18 22.57
C ARG A 124 7.72 13.72 22.98
N TYR A 125 8.80 13.00 23.25
CA TYR A 125 8.72 11.64 23.80
C TYR A 125 8.03 11.64 25.18
N GLU A 126 8.36 12.58 26.08
CA GLU A 126 7.73 12.71 27.39
C GLU A 126 6.21 13.03 27.28
N GLU A 127 5.82 13.86 26.31
CA GLU A 127 4.40 14.08 26.00
C GLU A 127 3.71 12.79 25.57
N PHE A 128 4.35 12.00 24.67
CA PHE A 128 3.80 10.73 24.20
C PHE A 128 3.73 9.65 25.29
N ILE A 129 4.65 9.66 26.24
CA ILE A 129 4.55 8.81 27.45
C ILE A 129 3.34 9.21 28.29
N ARG A 130 3.14 10.49 28.58
CA ARG A 130 1.99 10.98 29.37
C ARG A 130 0.66 10.67 28.69
N ASP A 131 0.64 10.70 27.35
CA ASP A 131 -0.54 10.35 26.55
C ASP A 131 -0.67 8.83 26.26
N ASN A 132 0.11 7.99 26.93
CA ASN A 132 0.11 6.54 26.74
C ASN A 132 0.28 6.11 25.27
N ARG A 133 1.10 6.83 24.48
CA ARG A 133 1.34 6.54 23.05
C ARG A 133 2.60 5.73 22.78
N ILE A 134 3.37 5.42 23.81
CA ILE A 134 4.58 4.60 23.70
C ILE A 134 4.32 3.22 24.30
N TRP A 135 4.66 2.20 23.54
CA TRP A 135 4.52 0.81 23.93
C TRP A 135 5.88 0.13 24.08
N PHE A 136 6.09 -0.58 25.19
CA PHE A 136 7.33 -1.29 25.53
C PHE A 136 7.17 -2.81 25.54
N GLY A 137 6.13 -3.35 24.90
CA GLY A 137 5.77 -4.75 25.04
C GLY A 137 4.93 -5.02 26.30
N LYS A 138 4.37 -6.20 26.41
CA LYS A 138 3.52 -6.60 27.56
C LYS A 138 4.29 -6.62 28.89
N ASP A 139 5.59 -6.93 28.85
CA ASP A 139 6.48 -7.01 30.00
C ASP A 139 7.22 -5.71 30.31
N GLY A 140 7.03 -4.68 29.51
CA GLY A 140 7.71 -3.38 29.68
C GLY A 140 9.21 -3.39 29.42
N LYS A 141 9.77 -4.46 28.81
CA LYS A 141 11.23 -4.63 28.57
C LYS A 141 11.63 -4.28 27.13
N GLY A 142 10.66 -4.15 26.21
CA GLY A 142 10.89 -3.92 24.80
C GLY A 142 11.47 -2.54 24.51
N VAL A 143 12.05 -2.36 23.32
CA VAL A 143 12.36 -1.03 22.79
C VAL A 143 11.09 -0.22 22.59
N PRO A 144 11.12 1.11 22.72
CA PRO A 144 9.93 1.93 22.54
C PRO A 144 9.37 1.79 21.13
N ARG A 145 8.05 1.73 21.03
CA ARG A 145 7.28 1.73 19.77
C ARG A 145 6.12 2.71 19.91
N ILE A 146 5.71 3.33 18.80
CA ILE A 146 4.56 4.24 18.81
C ILE A 146 3.27 3.46 18.57
N LYS A 147 2.23 3.76 19.34
CA LYS A 147 0.86 3.33 19.05
C LYS A 147 0.27 4.23 17.97
N ARG A 148 -0.15 3.62 16.85
CA ARG A 148 -0.91 4.28 15.79
C ARG A 148 -2.34 3.80 15.86
N PHE A 149 -3.25 4.63 16.35
CA PHE A 149 -4.66 4.25 16.53
C PHE A 149 -5.39 4.20 15.18
N LEU A 150 -6.22 3.18 14.99
CA LEU A 150 -7.03 3.06 13.78
C LEU A 150 -8.00 4.25 13.63
N SER A 151 -8.55 4.74 14.75
CA SER A 151 -9.42 5.91 14.80
C SER A 151 -8.78 7.23 14.33
N GLU A 152 -7.44 7.32 14.34
CA GLU A 152 -6.68 8.52 13.93
C GLU A 152 -6.14 8.39 12.49
N VAL A 153 -6.28 7.23 11.88
CA VAL A 153 -5.78 7.02 10.52
C VAL A 153 -6.81 7.52 9.52
N ARG A 154 -6.36 8.34 8.56
CA ARG A 154 -7.22 8.84 7.48
C ARG A 154 -7.91 7.69 6.76
N ASP A 155 -9.16 7.89 6.38
CA ASP A 155 -9.91 6.90 5.62
C ASP A 155 -9.23 6.58 4.29
N GLY A 156 -9.22 5.28 3.96
CA GLY A 156 -8.65 4.76 2.74
C GLY A 156 -7.12 4.67 2.71
N VAL A 157 -6.61 4.08 1.65
CA VAL A 157 -5.19 3.91 1.35
C VAL A 157 -4.89 4.37 -0.07
N VAL A 158 -3.72 4.96 -0.27
CA VAL A 158 -3.23 5.30 -1.61
C VAL A 158 -3.02 4.01 -2.40
N ALA A 159 -3.46 3.99 -3.65
CA ALA A 159 -3.26 2.84 -4.52
C ALA A 159 -1.77 2.59 -4.78
N MET A 160 -1.35 1.33 -4.66
CA MET A 160 -0.01 0.91 -5.07
C MET A 160 0.01 0.66 -6.59
N SER A 161 1.19 0.68 -7.18
CA SER A 161 1.38 0.43 -8.62
C SER A 161 1.40 -1.05 -9.01
N LEU A 162 1.52 -1.98 -8.07
CA LEU A 162 1.43 -3.42 -8.30
C LEU A 162 0.08 -3.95 -7.81
N TRP A 163 -0.72 -4.48 -8.74
CA TRP A 163 -2.03 -5.07 -8.45
C TRP A 163 -2.00 -6.57 -8.70
N THR A 164 -2.14 -7.31 -7.62
CA THR A 164 -2.10 -8.77 -7.67
C THR A 164 -3.45 -9.36 -8.11
N TYR A 165 -3.43 -10.57 -8.65
CA TYR A 165 -4.65 -11.28 -9.03
C TYR A 165 -5.57 -11.54 -7.84
N GLN A 166 -5.02 -11.71 -6.64
CA GLN A 166 -5.82 -11.88 -5.42
C GLN A 166 -6.69 -10.65 -5.12
N GLU A 167 -6.16 -9.46 -5.41
CA GLU A 167 -6.87 -8.20 -5.15
C GLU A 167 -7.90 -7.85 -6.21
N VAL A 168 -7.55 -8.01 -7.49
CA VAL A 168 -8.34 -7.50 -8.61
C VAL A 168 -8.80 -8.57 -9.61
N GLY A 169 -8.55 -9.85 -9.32
CA GLY A 169 -8.87 -10.95 -10.24
C GLY A 169 -7.85 -11.12 -11.36
N HIS A 170 -7.96 -12.24 -12.07
CA HIS A 170 -7.12 -12.60 -13.20
C HIS A 170 -7.98 -12.90 -14.45
N THR A 171 -7.33 -13.17 -15.58
CA THR A 171 -8.03 -13.42 -16.85
C THR A 171 -9.01 -14.59 -16.79
N GLN A 172 -8.74 -15.62 -15.96
CA GLN A 172 -9.67 -16.76 -15.81
C GLN A 172 -10.93 -16.37 -15.03
N ASP A 173 -10.81 -15.49 -14.01
CA ASP A 173 -11.98 -14.94 -13.33
C ASP A 173 -12.84 -14.16 -14.29
N ALA A 174 -12.24 -13.28 -15.10
CA ALA A 174 -12.95 -12.51 -16.11
C ALA A 174 -13.72 -13.40 -17.10
N LYS A 175 -13.12 -14.51 -17.54
CA LYS A 175 -13.79 -15.48 -18.44
C LYS A 175 -14.96 -16.18 -17.74
N ARG A 176 -14.87 -16.45 -16.45
CA ARG A 176 -15.96 -17.04 -15.66
C ARG A 176 -17.11 -16.05 -15.48
N GLU A 177 -16.78 -14.81 -15.07
CA GLU A 177 -17.74 -13.72 -14.94
C GLU A 177 -18.50 -13.45 -16.25
N LEU A 178 -17.78 -13.47 -17.39
CA LEU A 178 -18.41 -13.29 -18.69
C LEU A 178 -19.39 -14.41 -19.04
N LYS A 179 -19.04 -15.67 -18.74
CA LYS A 179 -19.91 -16.84 -19.00
C LYS A 179 -21.19 -16.84 -18.15
N GLU A 180 -21.18 -16.21 -16.99
CA GLU A 180 -22.36 -16.07 -16.14
C GLU A 180 -23.37 -15.08 -16.72
N VAL A 181 -22.90 -14.12 -17.52
CA VAL A 181 -23.73 -13.05 -18.11
C VAL A 181 -24.18 -13.35 -19.54
N LEU A 182 -23.34 -14.04 -20.31
CA LEU A 182 -23.60 -14.33 -21.73
C LEU A 182 -24.04 -15.77 -21.94
N HIS A 183 -24.87 -15.99 -22.96
CA HIS A 183 -25.23 -17.34 -23.41
C HIS A 183 -24.03 -18.09 -24.00
N GLU A 184 -23.99 -19.42 -23.87
CA GLU A 184 -22.83 -20.29 -24.11
C GLU A 184 -22.12 -20.10 -25.48
N ASN A 185 -22.77 -19.54 -26.50
CA ASN A 185 -22.25 -19.36 -27.85
C ASN A 185 -21.73 -17.94 -28.16
N GLU A 186 -21.84 -17.00 -27.21
CA GLU A 186 -21.40 -15.61 -27.42
C GLU A 186 -20.01 -15.41 -26.87
N ARG A 187 -19.04 -15.09 -27.73
CA ARG A 187 -17.67 -14.70 -27.32
C ARG A 187 -17.32 -13.34 -27.94
N PRO A 188 -17.93 -12.25 -27.44
CA PRO A 188 -17.74 -10.93 -28.03
C PRO A 188 -16.32 -10.37 -27.81
N PHE A 189 -15.54 -10.95 -26.89
CA PHE A 189 -14.20 -10.49 -26.56
C PHE A 189 -13.19 -11.64 -26.50
N GLU A 190 -12.03 -11.46 -27.11
CA GLU A 190 -10.91 -12.39 -27.01
C GLU A 190 -10.20 -12.26 -25.65
N THR A 191 -10.04 -11.01 -25.16
CA THR A 191 -9.38 -10.69 -23.90
C THR A 191 -10.29 -9.90 -22.99
N VAL A 192 -10.90 -10.60 -22.03
CA VAL A 192 -11.77 -10.00 -21.01
C VAL A 192 -10.96 -9.56 -19.80
N LYS A 193 -11.45 -8.52 -19.12
CA LYS A 193 -10.86 -8.02 -17.86
C LYS A 193 -11.82 -8.29 -16.69
N PRO A 194 -11.32 -8.66 -15.51
CA PRO A 194 -12.17 -8.95 -14.35
C PRO A 194 -12.91 -7.69 -13.87
N ILE A 195 -14.13 -7.85 -13.39
CA ILE A 195 -14.97 -6.76 -12.88
C ILE A 195 -14.26 -6.02 -11.76
N LYS A 196 -13.57 -6.74 -10.85
CA LYS A 196 -12.82 -6.13 -9.74
C LYS A 196 -11.71 -5.19 -10.20
N LEU A 197 -11.06 -5.49 -11.35
CA LEU A 197 -10.04 -4.61 -11.92
C LEU A 197 -10.66 -3.29 -12.38
N ILE A 198 -11.77 -3.37 -13.13
CA ILE A 198 -12.47 -2.19 -13.63
C ILE A 198 -13.06 -1.37 -12.46
N ASP A 199 -13.69 -2.03 -11.49
CA ASP A 199 -14.21 -1.39 -10.28
C ASP A 199 -13.11 -0.62 -9.51
N ARG A 200 -11.90 -1.21 -9.39
CA ARG A 200 -10.77 -0.51 -8.76
C ARG A 200 -10.33 0.72 -9.54
N ILE A 201 -10.28 0.64 -10.87
CA ILE A 201 -9.96 1.81 -11.73
C ILE A 201 -10.99 2.91 -11.52
N LEU A 202 -12.28 2.58 -11.56
CA LEU A 202 -13.38 3.55 -11.38
C LEU A 202 -13.40 4.17 -9.98
N LYS A 203 -12.96 3.44 -8.95
CA LYS A 203 -12.88 3.97 -7.58
C LYS A 203 -11.74 4.96 -7.39
N LEU A 204 -10.73 4.95 -8.25
CA LEU A 204 -9.60 5.88 -8.19
C LEU A 204 -9.90 7.24 -8.83
N THR A 205 -10.84 7.27 -9.75
CA THR A 205 -11.26 8.48 -10.48
C THR A 205 -12.53 9.06 -9.87
#